data_8138f638164b75e8d833261ebdb269ef
#
_entry.id   8138f638164b75e8d833261ebdb269ef
#
_cell.length_a   1.000
_cell.length_b   1.000
_cell.length_c   1.000
_cell.angle_alpha   90.00
_cell.angle_beta   90.00
_cell.angle_gamma   90.00
#
_symmetry.space_group_name_H-M   'P 1'
#
loop_
_entity.id
_entity.type
_entity.pdbx_description
1 polymer ?
#
loop_
_entity_poly.entity_id
_entity_poly.type
_entity_poly.pdbx_seq_one_letter_code
_entity_poly.pdbx_strand_id
1 'polypeptide(L)'
;MPCPKLGPAPTKFDEVCSRVAAMEPIMPINPSYTAAANPCVASLIGVQPHCLPLIYVISGWHMLSDESLGWLKTIDGVETRSGPCFDDWPDDSGAARWVRAWEPMPQEGRVILAHCNKLLSWYPAFAGRYTSAWGKSYAPCKERSIAALKPGEDYYRDRMWQVCRPQALAAHDAAMGTGGVGLEATPPFVMRALYGERVRLVAALRSPVDRLETSFWVHAHYPRRYGASAEGLHAYVTEQTAAFSECVGEHGARRCAFLFELLDRRYSDVFFHCDQIIRGLYHPFVEDWHAAFGSKALLVLRVEDLIERPAEARRSLVAFLGGAVSAAAADAAPLPPRSYAALHAESLQAAKAVPMRNDTRRAAEAFYRPFNLALASLLGWPVREAWQHSSAASARV
;
A
#
# COMPACT_ATOMS: atom_id res chain seq x y z
N MET A 1 19.27 -6.45 -14.38
CA MET A 1 20.24 -6.56 -13.27
C MET A 1 19.79 -7.70 -12.38
N PRO A 2 20.69 -8.53 -11.85
CA PRO A 2 20.27 -9.47 -10.83
C PRO A 2 19.77 -8.69 -9.62
N CYS A 3 18.70 -9.18 -8.99
CA CYS A 3 18.26 -8.64 -7.72
C CYS A 3 19.40 -8.67 -6.72
N PRO A 4 19.71 -7.59 -6.02
CA PRO A 4 20.77 -7.59 -5.05
C PRO A 4 20.43 -8.57 -3.94
N LYS A 5 21.40 -9.38 -3.55
CA LYS A 5 21.25 -10.28 -2.39
C LYS A 5 21.09 -9.43 -1.14
N LEU A 6 20.02 -9.67 -0.40
CA LEU A 6 19.73 -8.97 0.86
C LEU A 6 20.50 -9.55 2.05
N GLY A 7 21.36 -10.56 1.81
CA GLY A 7 22.17 -11.20 2.84
C GLY A 7 23.11 -12.26 2.28
N PRO A 8 23.93 -12.91 3.12
CA PRO A 8 24.91 -13.90 2.70
C PRO A 8 24.31 -15.20 2.18
N ALA A 9 23.03 -15.49 2.49
CA ALA A 9 22.31 -16.63 1.97
C ALA A 9 21.12 -16.16 1.12
N PRO A 10 20.76 -16.87 0.03
CA PRO A 10 19.58 -16.55 -0.75
C PRO A 10 18.35 -16.66 0.13
N THR A 11 17.58 -15.59 0.22
CA THR A 11 16.31 -15.54 0.92
C THR A 11 15.18 -15.88 -0.07
N LYS A 12 13.99 -16.19 0.46
CA LYS A 12 12.79 -16.32 -0.39
C LYS A 12 12.54 -15.06 -1.22
N PHE A 13 12.96 -13.91 -0.73
CA PHE A 13 12.84 -12.63 -1.41
C PHE A 13 13.78 -12.50 -2.62
N ASP A 14 14.97 -13.07 -2.56
CA ASP A 14 15.89 -13.11 -3.70
C ASP A 14 15.29 -13.93 -4.85
N GLU A 15 14.58 -15.00 -4.53
CA GLU A 15 13.89 -15.83 -5.51
C GLU A 15 12.74 -15.08 -6.19
N VAL A 16 11.87 -14.40 -5.43
CA VAL A 16 10.77 -13.59 -5.98
C VAL A 16 11.31 -12.46 -6.85
N CYS A 17 12.32 -11.76 -6.37
CA CYS A 17 12.95 -10.67 -7.12
C CYS A 17 13.58 -11.17 -8.43
N SER A 18 14.24 -12.32 -8.40
CA SER A 18 14.81 -12.94 -9.60
C SER A 18 13.75 -13.34 -10.61
N ARG A 19 12.59 -13.84 -10.16
CA ARG A 19 11.45 -14.13 -11.03
C ARG A 19 10.86 -12.89 -11.66
N VAL A 20 10.67 -11.82 -10.90
CA VAL A 20 10.21 -10.53 -11.42
C VAL A 20 11.16 -10.01 -12.48
N ALA A 21 12.47 -10.06 -12.22
CA ALA A 21 13.48 -9.66 -13.18
C ALA A 21 13.49 -10.50 -14.47
N ALA A 22 13.07 -11.76 -14.40
CA ALA A 22 12.93 -12.64 -15.57
C ALA A 22 11.64 -12.41 -16.34
N MET A 23 10.57 -11.98 -15.67
CA MET A 23 9.26 -11.72 -16.30
C MET A 23 9.20 -10.38 -17.02
N GLU A 24 9.96 -9.39 -16.53
CA GLU A 24 9.95 -8.03 -17.05
C GLU A 24 11.35 -7.63 -17.53
N PRO A 25 11.52 -7.26 -18.79
CA PRO A 25 12.77 -6.68 -19.25
C PRO A 25 12.99 -5.32 -18.58
N ILE A 26 13.71 -5.33 -17.48
CA ILE A 26 14.00 -4.14 -16.70
C ILE A 26 15.05 -3.32 -17.45
N MET A 27 14.67 -2.10 -17.79
CA MET A 27 15.60 -1.17 -18.41
C MET A 27 16.68 -0.77 -17.40
N PRO A 28 17.97 -0.92 -17.74
CA PRO A 28 19.04 -0.53 -16.83
C PRO A 28 19.00 0.98 -16.61
N ILE A 29 19.09 1.39 -15.34
CA ILE A 29 19.31 2.77 -14.98
C ILE A 29 20.66 3.18 -15.57
N ASN A 30 20.68 4.23 -16.38
CA ASN A 30 21.91 4.72 -16.99
C ASN A 30 22.72 5.52 -15.96
N PRO A 31 23.92 5.05 -15.55
CA PRO A 31 24.74 5.74 -14.58
C PRO A 31 25.15 7.17 -15.00
N SER A 32 25.23 7.44 -16.28
CA SER A 32 25.60 8.77 -16.81
C SER A 32 24.54 9.85 -16.50
N TYR A 33 23.30 9.45 -16.24
CA TYR A 33 22.22 10.37 -15.88
C TYR A 33 22.00 10.48 -14.37
N THR A 34 22.84 9.82 -13.56
CA THR A 34 22.67 9.78 -12.11
C THR A 34 23.43 10.91 -11.38
N ALA A 35 24.15 11.74 -12.08
CA ALA A 35 24.83 12.91 -11.50
C ALA A 35 23.85 13.91 -10.83
N ALA A 36 22.58 13.85 -11.19
CA ALA A 36 21.50 14.67 -10.65
C ALA A 36 20.55 13.83 -9.78
N ALA A 37 20.97 13.21 -8.73
CA ALA A 37 20.16 12.54 -7.71
C ALA A 37 19.05 11.56 -8.20
N ASN A 38 18.29 11.90 -9.26
CA ASN A 38 17.20 11.07 -9.76
C ASN A 38 17.69 9.90 -10.61
N PRO A 39 17.11 8.69 -10.44
CA PRO A 39 17.40 7.59 -11.33
C PRO A 39 16.75 7.79 -12.69
N CYS A 40 17.53 7.77 -13.75
CA CYS A 40 17.03 7.94 -15.12
C CYS A 40 17.33 6.68 -15.94
N VAL A 41 16.40 6.35 -16.85
CA VAL A 41 16.55 5.26 -17.81
C VAL A 41 16.69 5.81 -19.22
N ALA A 42 17.46 5.11 -20.06
CA ALA A 42 17.57 5.49 -21.46
C ALA A 42 16.18 5.40 -22.13
N SER A 43 15.88 6.36 -23.01
CA SER A 43 14.64 6.30 -23.77
C SER A 43 14.64 5.08 -24.69
N LEU A 44 13.53 4.35 -24.71
CA LEU A 44 13.28 3.29 -25.70
C LEU A 44 12.89 3.87 -27.07
N ILE A 45 12.40 5.10 -27.10
CA ILE A 45 11.88 5.76 -28.30
C ILE A 45 12.21 7.26 -28.17
N GLY A 46 13.39 7.67 -28.57
CA GLY A 46 13.74 9.09 -28.59
C GLY A 46 15.10 9.44 -27.98
N VAL A 47 15.43 10.72 -27.97
CA VAL A 47 16.75 11.23 -27.59
C VAL A 47 16.87 11.53 -26.10
N GLN A 48 15.74 11.72 -25.39
CA GLN A 48 15.77 12.14 -23.99
C GLN A 48 15.50 10.99 -23.03
N PRO A 49 16.28 10.87 -21.93
CA PRO A 49 16.03 9.89 -20.91
C PRO A 49 14.76 10.23 -20.09
N HIS A 50 14.10 9.19 -19.56
CA HIS A 50 13.02 9.34 -18.58
C HIS A 50 13.61 9.26 -17.17
N CYS A 51 13.36 10.28 -16.36
CA CYS A 51 13.81 10.31 -14.98
C CYS A 51 12.68 9.97 -14.01
N LEU A 52 12.95 9.00 -13.16
CA LEU A 52 12.01 8.46 -12.20
C LEU A 52 12.13 9.19 -10.87
N PRO A 53 11.07 9.24 -10.06
CA PRO A 53 11.15 9.81 -8.72
C PRO A 53 12.23 9.14 -7.88
N LEU A 54 13.04 9.96 -7.21
CA LEU A 54 13.97 9.48 -6.19
C LEU A 54 13.25 9.23 -4.86
N ILE A 55 12.28 10.07 -4.54
CA ILE A 55 11.54 10.01 -3.29
C ILE A 55 10.09 9.63 -3.58
N TYR A 56 9.60 8.60 -2.90
CA TYR A 56 8.19 8.26 -2.86
C TYR A 56 7.65 8.41 -1.45
N VAL A 57 6.60 9.20 -1.30
CA VAL A 57 5.72 9.11 -0.15
C VAL A 57 4.69 8.03 -0.46
N ILE A 58 4.89 6.86 0.13
CA ILE A 58 3.94 5.75 0.05
C ILE A 58 3.02 5.83 1.27
N SER A 59 1.76 6.06 1.06
CA SER A 59 0.78 6.13 2.12
C SER A 59 -0.46 5.32 1.75
N GLY A 60 -1.40 5.23 2.67
CA GLY A 60 -2.74 4.71 2.40
C GLY A 60 -3.75 5.86 2.29
N TRP A 61 -4.97 5.53 1.95
CA TRP A 61 -6.06 6.47 2.01
C TRP A 61 -6.39 6.85 3.45
N HIS A 62 -6.75 8.12 3.67
CA HIS A 62 -7.11 8.68 4.98
C HIS A 62 -5.98 8.67 6.02
N MET A 63 -4.73 8.81 5.54
CA MET A 63 -3.53 8.80 6.40
C MET A 63 -3.12 10.19 6.90
N LEU A 64 -3.80 11.27 6.53
CA LEU A 64 -3.36 12.64 6.81
C LEU A 64 -1.92 12.90 6.30
N SER A 65 -1.55 12.29 5.18
CA SER A 65 -0.19 12.38 4.65
C SER A 65 0.13 13.75 4.05
N ASP A 66 -0.85 14.45 3.51
CA ASP A 66 -0.66 15.81 3.02
C ASP A 66 -0.47 16.80 4.18
N GLU A 67 -1.18 16.62 5.29
CA GLU A 67 -1.07 17.43 6.50
C GLU A 67 0.27 17.20 7.22
N SER A 68 0.77 15.97 7.20
CA SER A 68 1.98 15.56 7.94
C SER A 68 3.26 15.68 7.13
N LEU A 69 3.22 15.42 5.83
CA LEU A 69 4.38 15.40 4.93
C LEU A 69 4.30 16.41 3.78
N GLY A 70 3.21 17.17 3.67
CA GLY A 70 3.03 18.15 2.59
C GLY A 70 4.12 19.22 2.52
N TRP A 71 4.80 19.50 3.64
CA TRP A 71 5.94 20.41 3.69
C TRP A 71 7.12 19.96 2.80
N LEU A 72 7.24 18.66 2.49
CA LEU A 72 8.24 18.17 1.54
C LEU A 72 8.11 18.80 0.16
N LYS A 73 6.87 19.14 -0.24
CA LYS A 73 6.57 19.77 -1.52
C LYS A 73 7.02 21.25 -1.58
N THR A 74 7.29 21.85 -0.42
CA THR A 74 7.69 23.27 -0.31
C THR A 74 9.19 23.45 -0.21
N ILE A 75 9.97 22.37 -0.13
CA ILE A 75 11.42 22.41 -0.04
C ILE A 75 12.00 22.84 -1.40
N ASP A 76 12.87 23.86 -1.36
CA ASP A 76 13.63 24.23 -2.54
C ASP A 76 14.54 23.06 -3.00
N GLY A 77 14.59 22.83 -4.30
CA GLY A 77 15.28 21.68 -4.88
C GLY A 77 14.43 20.41 -4.97
N VAL A 78 13.18 20.39 -4.45
CA VAL A 78 12.23 19.29 -4.63
C VAL A 78 11.21 19.67 -5.70
N GLU A 79 11.03 18.80 -6.68
CA GLU A 79 10.01 18.90 -7.72
C GLU A 79 8.98 17.81 -7.52
N THR A 80 7.75 18.21 -7.18
CA THR A 80 6.65 17.26 -7.05
C THR A 80 6.06 16.96 -8.42
N ARG A 81 5.99 15.70 -8.77
CA ARG A 81 5.35 15.25 -10.00
C ARG A 81 4.20 14.31 -9.72
N SER A 82 3.13 14.50 -10.49
CA SER A 82 2.03 13.55 -10.59
C SER A 82 2.35 12.59 -11.73
N GLY A 83 2.37 11.33 -11.42
CA GLY A 83 2.55 10.26 -12.40
C GLY A 83 1.79 9.02 -11.94
N PRO A 84 1.77 7.95 -12.74
CA PRO A 84 1.09 6.73 -12.33
C PRO A 84 1.75 6.19 -11.07
N CYS A 85 0.92 5.94 -10.05
CA CYS A 85 1.37 5.16 -8.93
C CYS A 85 1.70 3.73 -9.38
N PHE A 86 2.60 3.07 -8.67
CA PHE A 86 3.04 1.72 -9.02
C PHE A 86 1.94 0.67 -8.88
N ASP A 87 0.84 1.00 -8.18
CA ASP A 87 -0.37 0.19 -8.10
C ASP A 87 -1.23 0.24 -9.38
N ASP A 88 -1.01 1.25 -10.22
CA ASP A 88 -1.61 1.34 -11.55
C ASP A 88 -0.81 0.58 -12.62
N TRP A 89 0.09 -0.29 -12.19
CA TRP A 89 0.86 -1.17 -13.07
C TRP A 89 -0.07 -2.05 -13.88
N PRO A 90 -0.21 -1.79 -15.16
CA PRO A 90 -1.08 -2.61 -15.98
C PRO A 90 -0.31 -3.79 -16.53
N ASP A 91 -0.81 -4.96 -16.35
CA ASP A 91 -0.44 -6.18 -17.06
C ASP A 91 1.00 -6.31 -17.61
N ASP A 92 1.20 -7.23 -18.52
CA ASP A 92 2.48 -7.64 -19.15
C ASP A 92 3.29 -6.54 -19.87
N SER A 93 2.74 -5.34 -20.03
CA SER A 93 3.47 -4.20 -20.61
C SER A 93 4.02 -3.22 -19.54
N GLY A 94 3.93 -3.61 -18.28
CA GLY A 94 4.00 -2.80 -17.08
C GLY A 94 5.19 -1.86 -16.92
N ALA A 95 6.41 -2.40 -16.74
CA ALA A 95 7.57 -1.59 -16.40
C ALA A 95 7.91 -0.53 -17.45
N ALA A 96 7.94 -0.91 -18.71
CA ALA A 96 8.26 -0.01 -19.80
C ALA A 96 7.20 1.09 -19.98
N ARG A 97 5.93 0.73 -19.82
CA ARG A 97 4.82 1.69 -19.93
C ARG A 97 4.78 2.64 -18.74
N TRP A 98 5.02 2.14 -17.54
CA TRP A 98 5.10 2.95 -16.34
C TRP A 98 6.27 3.95 -16.44
N VAL A 99 7.46 3.51 -16.86
CA VAL A 99 8.61 4.39 -17.08
C VAL A 99 8.30 5.49 -18.09
N ARG A 100 7.66 5.14 -19.21
CA ARG A 100 7.27 6.10 -20.25
C ARG A 100 6.24 7.14 -19.81
N ALA A 101 5.47 6.83 -18.78
CA ALA A 101 4.47 7.74 -18.25
C ALA A 101 5.08 8.85 -17.37
N TRP A 102 6.36 8.74 -16.99
CA TRP A 102 7.10 9.81 -16.35
C TRP A 102 7.65 10.77 -17.38
N GLU A 103 7.54 12.07 -17.09
CA GLU A 103 8.11 13.09 -17.95
C GLU A 103 9.64 12.94 -18.05
N PRO A 104 10.24 13.40 -19.16
CA PRO A 104 11.71 13.41 -19.30
C PRO A 104 12.35 14.27 -18.20
N MET A 105 13.57 14.62 -18.33
CA MET A 105 14.42 15.27 -17.34
C MET A 105 13.73 16.26 -16.39
N PRO A 106 13.99 16.18 -15.07
CA PRO A 106 13.61 17.23 -14.13
C PRO A 106 14.37 18.52 -14.44
N GLN A 107 13.92 19.62 -13.86
CA GLN A 107 14.73 20.84 -13.86
C GLN A 107 16.08 20.57 -13.21
N GLU A 108 17.15 21.20 -13.73
CA GLU A 108 18.51 20.94 -13.26
C GLU A 108 18.64 21.11 -11.74
N GLY A 109 19.28 20.13 -11.10
CA GLY A 109 19.51 20.12 -9.65
C GLY A 109 18.28 19.76 -8.79
N ARG A 110 17.11 19.48 -9.37
CA ARG A 110 15.92 19.14 -8.60
C ARG A 110 15.74 17.64 -8.43
N VAL A 111 15.26 17.26 -7.26
CA VAL A 111 14.88 15.89 -6.89
C VAL A 111 13.39 15.70 -7.15
N ILE A 112 13.03 14.65 -7.88
CA ILE A 112 11.62 14.32 -8.13
C ILE A 112 11.05 13.58 -6.91
N LEU A 113 9.95 14.11 -6.38
CA LEU A 113 9.13 13.49 -5.35
C LEU A 113 7.78 13.07 -5.93
N ALA A 114 7.40 11.83 -5.72
CA ALA A 114 6.07 11.32 -6.02
C ALA A 114 5.30 11.00 -4.75
N HIS A 115 4.02 11.34 -4.72
CA HIS A 115 3.11 10.97 -3.65
C HIS A 115 2.09 9.95 -4.15
N CYS A 116 2.16 8.73 -3.61
CA CYS A 116 1.32 7.61 -4.00
C CYS A 116 0.54 7.07 -2.80
N ASN A 117 -0.68 7.59 -2.62
CA ASN A 117 -1.55 7.26 -1.48
C ASN A 117 -2.26 5.90 -1.58
N LYS A 118 -1.96 5.08 -2.59
CA LYS A 118 -2.47 3.71 -2.72
C LYS A 118 -1.35 2.67 -2.65
N LEU A 119 -0.10 3.11 -2.73
CA LEU A 119 1.03 2.21 -2.94
C LEU A 119 1.41 1.41 -1.69
N LEU A 120 1.12 1.93 -0.50
CA LEU A 120 1.41 1.24 0.75
C LEU A 120 0.70 -0.12 0.82
N SER A 121 -0.62 -0.12 0.57
CA SER A 121 -1.45 -1.31 0.55
C SER A 121 -2.11 -1.44 -0.83
N TRP A 122 -1.62 -2.34 -1.64
CA TRP A 122 -2.05 -2.54 -3.04
C TRP A 122 -3.34 -3.33 -3.21
N TYR A 123 -3.99 -3.71 -2.13
CA TYR A 123 -5.32 -4.32 -2.17
C TYR A 123 -6.40 -3.29 -2.53
N PRO A 124 -7.44 -3.61 -3.29
CA PRO A 124 -7.76 -4.90 -3.93
C PRO A 124 -7.18 -5.05 -5.35
N ALA A 125 -6.40 -4.12 -5.81
CA ALA A 125 -5.91 -4.06 -7.19
C ALA A 125 -4.94 -5.19 -7.56
N PHE A 126 -4.33 -5.82 -6.56
CA PHE A 126 -3.24 -6.76 -6.75
C PHE A 126 -3.59 -7.96 -7.64
N ALA A 127 -4.68 -8.64 -7.33
CA ALA A 127 -5.00 -9.89 -8.00
C ALA A 127 -5.30 -9.74 -9.49
N GLY A 128 -5.88 -8.62 -9.92
CA GLY A 128 -6.19 -8.37 -11.32
C GLY A 128 -5.01 -7.90 -12.18
N ARG A 129 -3.95 -7.39 -11.55
CA ARG A 129 -2.87 -6.65 -12.23
C ARG A 129 -1.54 -7.37 -12.24
N TYR A 130 -1.24 -8.13 -11.18
CA TYR A 130 0.05 -8.80 -11.01
C TYR A 130 0.09 -10.21 -11.55
N THR A 131 -1.05 -10.75 -11.98
CA THR A 131 -1.07 -12.06 -12.54
C THR A 131 -1.75 -12.05 -13.89
N SER A 132 -0.96 -11.75 -14.90
CA SER A 132 -1.34 -12.15 -16.25
C SER A 132 -1.79 -13.62 -16.30
N ALA A 133 -1.23 -14.47 -15.42
CA ALA A 133 -1.66 -15.84 -15.23
C ALA A 133 -3.13 -15.96 -14.80
N TRP A 134 -3.59 -15.13 -13.86
CA TRP A 134 -5.02 -15.05 -13.53
C TRP A 134 -5.86 -14.67 -14.74
N GLY A 135 -5.57 -13.53 -15.37
CA GLY A 135 -6.32 -13.03 -16.53
C GLY A 135 -6.31 -13.98 -17.71
N LYS A 136 -5.13 -14.53 -18.06
CA LYS A 136 -4.96 -15.53 -19.13
C LYS A 136 -5.71 -16.83 -18.87
N SER A 137 -5.91 -17.20 -17.62
CA SER A 137 -6.69 -18.38 -17.25
C SER A 137 -8.18 -18.06 -17.13
N TYR A 138 -8.52 -16.94 -16.47
CA TYR A 138 -9.90 -16.59 -16.15
C TYR A 138 -10.73 -16.19 -17.38
N ALA A 139 -10.21 -15.33 -18.25
CA ALA A 139 -10.97 -14.82 -19.38
C ALA A 139 -11.40 -15.92 -20.37
N PRO A 140 -10.51 -16.83 -20.84
CA PRO A 140 -10.92 -17.93 -21.71
C PRO A 140 -11.85 -18.93 -21.02
N CYS A 141 -11.69 -19.13 -19.69
CA CYS A 141 -12.61 -19.98 -18.93
C CYS A 141 -14.01 -19.37 -18.89
N LYS A 142 -14.10 -18.06 -18.62
CA LYS A 142 -15.37 -17.32 -18.62
C LYS A 142 -16.09 -17.45 -19.97
N GLU A 143 -15.39 -17.17 -21.07
CA GLU A 143 -15.95 -17.24 -22.41
C GLU A 143 -16.51 -18.66 -22.74
N ARG A 144 -15.70 -19.71 -22.50
CA ARG A 144 -16.15 -21.10 -22.70
C ARG A 144 -17.33 -21.46 -21.79
N SER A 145 -17.29 -21.02 -20.53
CA SER A 145 -18.37 -21.32 -19.58
C SER A 145 -19.67 -20.62 -19.92
N ILE A 146 -19.63 -19.38 -20.42
CA ILE A 146 -20.81 -18.67 -20.91
C ILE A 146 -21.37 -19.36 -22.14
N ALA A 147 -20.53 -19.74 -23.09
CA ALA A 147 -20.95 -20.44 -24.32
C ALA A 147 -21.58 -21.83 -24.05
N ALA A 148 -21.22 -22.45 -22.92
CA ALA A 148 -21.70 -23.77 -22.51
C ALA A 148 -22.89 -23.75 -21.54
N LEU A 149 -23.47 -22.56 -21.22
CA LEU A 149 -24.60 -22.44 -20.32
C LEU A 149 -25.85 -23.12 -20.90
N LYS A 150 -26.52 -23.88 -20.06
CA LYS A 150 -27.83 -24.45 -20.39
C LYS A 150 -28.94 -23.47 -20.05
N PRO A 151 -30.15 -23.66 -20.64
CA PRO A 151 -31.33 -22.87 -20.24
C PRO A 151 -31.55 -22.92 -18.72
N GLY A 152 -31.62 -21.74 -18.05
CA GLY A 152 -31.79 -21.62 -16.61
C GLY A 152 -30.49 -21.57 -15.78
N GLU A 153 -29.32 -21.83 -16.38
CA GLU A 153 -28.02 -21.63 -15.75
C GLU A 153 -27.59 -20.15 -15.85
N ASP A 154 -26.87 -19.68 -14.84
CA ASP A 154 -26.25 -18.35 -14.79
C ASP A 154 -24.75 -18.48 -14.52
N TYR A 155 -23.92 -17.74 -15.31
CA TYR A 155 -22.46 -17.84 -15.20
C TYR A 155 -21.97 -17.49 -13.80
N TYR A 156 -22.44 -16.38 -13.25
CA TYR A 156 -21.96 -15.87 -11.95
C TYR A 156 -22.37 -16.77 -10.79
N ARG A 157 -23.59 -17.33 -10.85
CA ARG A 157 -24.09 -18.24 -9.84
C ARG A 157 -23.48 -19.63 -9.95
N ASP A 158 -23.43 -20.20 -11.18
CA ASP A 158 -23.27 -21.64 -11.38
C ASP A 158 -21.87 -22.03 -11.89
N ARG A 159 -21.11 -21.12 -12.51
CA ARG A 159 -19.84 -21.46 -13.16
C ARG A 159 -18.62 -20.68 -12.64
N MET A 160 -18.80 -19.42 -12.31
CA MET A 160 -17.68 -18.55 -11.92
C MET A 160 -16.91 -19.12 -10.73
N TRP A 161 -17.62 -19.44 -9.67
CA TRP A 161 -17.01 -19.91 -8.42
C TRP A 161 -16.60 -21.37 -8.43
N GLN A 162 -17.34 -22.22 -9.15
CA GLN A 162 -17.05 -23.65 -9.17
C GLN A 162 -15.96 -24.03 -10.16
N VAL A 163 -15.73 -23.22 -11.19
CA VAL A 163 -14.83 -23.57 -12.30
C VAL A 163 -13.77 -22.52 -12.55
N CYS A 164 -14.17 -21.28 -12.92
CA CYS A 164 -13.22 -20.33 -13.47
C CYS A 164 -12.34 -19.65 -12.42
N ARG A 165 -12.86 -19.30 -11.25
CA ARG A 165 -12.06 -18.71 -10.17
C ARG A 165 -11.06 -19.69 -9.57
N PRO A 166 -11.43 -20.94 -9.22
CA PRO A 166 -10.45 -21.92 -8.76
C PRO A 166 -9.35 -22.21 -9.79
N GLN A 167 -9.71 -22.32 -11.08
CA GLN A 167 -8.72 -22.50 -12.16
C GLN A 167 -7.78 -21.30 -12.27
N ALA A 168 -8.29 -20.09 -12.19
CA ALA A 168 -7.48 -18.88 -12.26
C ALA A 168 -6.59 -18.70 -11.00
N LEU A 169 -7.10 -19.05 -9.82
CA LEU A 169 -6.33 -19.04 -8.59
C LEU A 169 -5.17 -20.05 -8.62
N ALA A 170 -5.43 -21.26 -9.10
CA ALA A 170 -4.39 -22.27 -9.29
C ALA A 170 -3.32 -21.82 -10.30
N ALA A 171 -3.73 -21.18 -11.40
CA ALA A 171 -2.80 -20.60 -12.37
C ALA A 171 -1.97 -19.46 -11.78
N HIS A 172 -2.58 -18.62 -10.95
CA HIS A 172 -1.90 -17.58 -10.19
C HIS A 172 -0.85 -18.20 -9.24
N ASP A 173 -1.27 -19.13 -8.41
CA ASP A 173 -0.38 -19.78 -7.42
C ASP A 173 0.80 -20.50 -8.12
N ALA A 174 0.55 -21.15 -9.24
CA ALA A 174 1.59 -21.79 -10.05
C ALA A 174 2.57 -20.77 -10.65
N ALA A 175 2.09 -19.66 -11.19
CA ALA A 175 2.92 -18.61 -11.77
C ALA A 175 3.76 -17.91 -10.71
N MET A 176 3.20 -17.71 -9.51
CA MET A 176 3.92 -17.13 -8.39
C MET A 176 4.85 -18.12 -7.68
N GLY A 177 4.75 -19.41 -7.99
CA GLY A 177 5.53 -20.46 -7.36
C GLY A 177 5.24 -20.63 -5.89
N THR A 178 4.04 -20.29 -5.48
CA THR A 178 3.72 -20.15 -4.05
C THR A 178 3.11 -21.42 -3.46
N GLY A 179 2.56 -22.31 -4.27
CA GLY A 179 1.90 -23.51 -3.76
C GLY A 179 0.87 -23.25 -2.65
N GLY A 180 0.29 -22.02 -2.63
CA GLY A 180 -0.60 -21.57 -1.56
C GLY A 180 0.08 -20.95 -0.33
N VAL A 181 1.39 -20.97 -0.22
CA VAL A 181 2.15 -20.40 0.91
C VAL A 181 3.40 -19.73 0.38
N GLY A 182 3.33 -18.53 -0.06
CA GLY A 182 4.56 -17.95 -0.54
C GLY A 182 4.50 -16.49 -0.83
N LEU A 183 5.59 -16.04 -1.32
CA LEU A 183 5.87 -14.66 -1.61
C LEU A 183 5.43 -14.39 -3.04
N GLU A 184 4.34 -13.71 -3.18
CA GLU A 184 3.87 -13.21 -4.45
C GLU A 184 4.82 -12.10 -4.93
N ALA A 185 4.96 -11.94 -6.25
CA ALA A 185 5.69 -10.83 -6.85
C ALA A 185 4.89 -9.52 -6.66
N THR A 186 4.94 -8.99 -5.44
CA THR A 186 4.19 -7.80 -5.04
C THR A 186 4.88 -6.50 -5.53
N PRO A 187 4.19 -5.35 -5.55
CA PRO A 187 4.74 -4.08 -5.99
C PRO A 187 6.10 -3.70 -5.42
N PRO A 188 6.39 -3.93 -4.12
CA PRO A 188 7.72 -3.69 -3.58
C PRO A 188 8.86 -4.39 -4.32
N PHE A 189 8.68 -5.66 -4.69
CA PHE A 189 9.72 -6.43 -5.38
C PHE A 189 9.90 -5.97 -6.83
N VAL A 190 8.80 -5.66 -7.53
CA VAL A 190 8.85 -5.10 -8.87
C VAL A 190 9.57 -3.75 -8.86
N MET A 191 9.24 -2.90 -7.88
CA MET A 191 9.89 -1.61 -7.72
C MET A 191 11.39 -1.76 -7.36
N ARG A 192 11.73 -2.74 -6.50
CA ARG A 192 13.13 -3.05 -6.18
C ARG A 192 13.91 -3.52 -7.39
N ALA A 193 13.31 -4.37 -8.23
CA ALA A 193 13.94 -4.84 -9.45
C ALA A 193 14.25 -3.69 -10.43
N LEU A 194 13.35 -2.68 -10.50
CA LEU A 194 13.53 -1.50 -11.34
C LEU A 194 14.57 -0.53 -10.78
N TYR A 195 14.44 -0.15 -9.51
CA TYR A 195 15.23 0.91 -8.89
C TYR A 195 16.58 0.45 -8.29
N GLY A 196 16.69 -0.84 -7.96
CA GLY A 196 17.77 -1.29 -7.10
C GLY A 196 17.69 -0.62 -5.72
N GLU A 197 18.75 0.07 -5.29
CA GLU A 197 18.83 0.77 -3.99
C GLU A 197 18.64 2.29 -4.11
N ARG A 198 18.30 2.78 -5.28
CA ARG A 198 18.35 4.22 -5.59
C ARG A 198 17.10 5.00 -5.23
N VAL A 199 16.08 4.36 -4.70
CA VAL A 199 14.85 5.03 -4.27
C VAL A 199 14.87 5.26 -2.76
N ARG A 200 14.18 6.30 -2.32
CA ARG A 200 13.88 6.59 -0.91
C ARG A 200 12.37 6.54 -0.72
N LEU A 201 11.93 5.60 0.09
CA LEU A 201 10.51 5.35 0.38
C LEU A 201 10.18 5.88 1.77
N VAL A 202 9.21 6.74 1.87
CA VAL A 202 8.69 7.28 3.13
C VAL A 202 7.26 6.82 3.29
N ALA A 203 7.00 5.97 4.28
CA ALA A 203 5.66 5.52 4.62
C ALA A 203 5.14 6.27 5.85
N ALA A 204 4.01 6.97 5.71
CA ALA A 204 3.31 7.59 6.82
C ALA A 204 2.12 6.71 7.20
N LEU A 205 2.13 6.18 8.43
CA LEU A 205 1.09 5.31 8.97
C LEU A 205 0.33 6.03 10.08
N ARG A 206 -0.98 5.87 10.08
CA ARG A 206 -1.91 6.42 11.08
C ARG A 206 -2.53 5.30 11.90
N SER A 207 -3.05 5.62 13.09
CA SER A 207 -3.90 4.70 13.84
C SER A 207 -4.91 4.01 12.91
N PRO A 208 -4.87 2.68 12.77
CA PRO A 208 -5.77 1.97 11.85
C PRO A 208 -7.24 2.14 12.23
N VAL A 209 -7.54 2.33 13.53
CA VAL A 209 -8.90 2.56 14.02
C VAL A 209 -9.39 3.95 13.63
N ASP A 210 -8.58 5.00 13.83
CA ASP A 210 -8.95 6.37 13.45
C ASP A 210 -9.06 6.53 11.94
N ARG A 211 -8.19 5.83 11.19
CA ARG A 211 -8.28 5.73 9.73
C ARG A 211 -9.60 5.06 9.31
N LEU A 212 -9.95 3.95 9.96
CA LEU A 212 -11.19 3.20 9.66
C LEU A 212 -12.42 4.05 9.93
N GLU A 213 -12.45 4.75 11.07
CA GLU A 213 -13.54 5.68 11.42
C GLU A 213 -13.70 6.75 10.34
N THR A 214 -12.62 7.42 9.96
CA THR A 214 -12.65 8.41 8.88
C THR A 214 -13.14 7.82 7.56
N SER A 215 -12.65 6.62 7.19
CA SER A 215 -13.00 5.99 5.91
C SER A 215 -14.48 5.61 5.81
N PHE A 216 -15.09 5.16 6.91
CA PHE A 216 -16.52 4.86 6.94
C PHE A 216 -17.36 6.06 6.53
N TRP A 217 -17.05 7.24 7.08
CA TRP A 217 -17.84 8.44 6.86
C TRP A 217 -17.56 9.13 5.52
N VAL A 218 -16.31 9.12 5.07
CA VAL A 218 -15.91 9.74 3.79
C VAL A 218 -16.49 8.98 2.60
N HIS A 219 -16.56 7.65 2.67
CA HIS A 219 -17.10 6.84 1.60
C HIS A 219 -18.61 6.64 1.74
N ALA A 220 -19.41 7.48 1.10
CA ALA A 220 -20.86 7.54 1.22
C ALA A 220 -21.60 6.18 1.08
N HIS A 221 -20.99 5.18 0.43
CA HIS A 221 -21.60 3.86 0.27
C HIS A 221 -21.66 3.07 1.60
N TYR A 222 -20.73 3.28 2.54
CA TYR A 222 -20.80 2.62 3.85
C TYR A 222 -21.95 3.14 4.72
N PRO A 223 -22.08 4.46 5.01
CA PRO A 223 -23.25 4.97 5.73
C PRO A 223 -24.58 4.67 5.02
N ARG A 224 -24.59 4.60 3.69
CA ARG A 224 -25.80 4.23 2.94
C ARG A 224 -26.18 2.77 3.17
N ARG A 225 -25.22 1.86 3.30
CA ARG A 225 -25.45 0.43 3.51
C ARG A 225 -25.80 0.09 4.96
N TYR A 226 -25.04 0.66 5.90
CA TYR A 226 -25.13 0.26 7.33
C TYR A 226 -25.93 1.24 8.19
N GLY A 227 -26.26 2.42 7.66
CA GLY A 227 -26.85 3.54 8.39
C GLY A 227 -25.82 4.59 8.76
N ALA A 228 -26.20 5.87 8.65
CA ALA A 228 -25.35 7.02 9.00
C ALA A 228 -25.43 7.30 10.50
N SER A 229 -25.04 6.35 11.32
CA SER A 229 -25.10 6.41 12.78
C SER A 229 -23.92 5.64 13.43
N ALA A 230 -23.76 5.81 14.72
CA ALA A 230 -22.77 5.05 15.50
C ALA A 230 -23.06 3.53 15.49
N GLU A 231 -24.34 3.13 15.46
CA GLU A 231 -24.78 1.75 15.32
C GLU A 231 -24.44 1.20 13.93
N GLY A 232 -24.59 2.02 12.88
CA GLY A 232 -24.21 1.64 11.51
C GLY A 232 -22.72 1.40 11.40
N LEU A 233 -21.89 2.26 11.98
CA LEU A 233 -20.44 2.05 12.07
C LEU A 233 -20.10 0.78 12.87
N HIS A 234 -20.82 0.52 13.98
CA HIS A 234 -20.64 -0.69 14.77
C HIS A 234 -20.96 -1.96 13.97
N ALA A 235 -22.10 -1.98 13.27
CA ALA A 235 -22.49 -3.09 12.41
C ALA A 235 -21.45 -3.34 11.31
N TYR A 236 -20.97 -2.28 10.67
CA TYR A 236 -19.89 -2.34 9.66
C TYR A 236 -18.62 -2.98 10.23
N VAL A 237 -18.09 -2.48 11.35
CA VAL A 237 -16.87 -3.00 11.96
C VAL A 237 -17.06 -4.48 12.33
N THR A 238 -18.18 -4.83 12.93
CA THR A 238 -18.47 -6.22 13.37
C THR A 238 -18.53 -7.18 12.19
N GLU A 239 -19.30 -6.85 11.13
CA GLU A 239 -19.40 -7.70 9.94
C GLU A 239 -18.05 -7.90 9.26
N GLN A 240 -17.34 -6.80 9.00
CA GLN A 240 -16.12 -6.85 8.21
C GLN A 240 -14.97 -7.54 8.97
N THR A 241 -14.83 -7.29 10.27
CA THR A 241 -13.79 -7.93 11.08
C THR A 241 -14.06 -9.41 11.29
N ALA A 242 -15.33 -9.81 11.44
CA ALA A 242 -15.71 -11.22 11.54
C ALA A 242 -15.40 -11.97 10.25
N ALA A 243 -15.79 -11.41 9.09
CA ALA A 243 -15.53 -12.03 7.78
C ALA A 243 -14.03 -12.15 7.50
N PHE A 244 -13.24 -11.11 7.82
CA PHE A 244 -11.79 -11.18 7.66
C PHE A 244 -11.15 -12.21 8.62
N SER A 245 -11.61 -12.29 9.85
CA SER A 245 -11.10 -13.26 10.84
C SER A 245 -11.40 -14.71 10.43
N GLU A 246 -12.58 -14.96 9.86
CA GLU A 246 -12.93 -16.26 9.27
C GLU A 246 -11.95 -16.62 8.15
N CYS A 247 -11.70 -15.71 7.22
CA CYS A 247 -10.73 -15.89 6.15
C CYS A 247 -9.33 -16.23 6.71
N VAL A 248 -8.88 -15.49 7.73
CA VAL A 248 -7.57 -15.73 8.37
C VAL A 248 -7.48 -17.14 8.96
N GLY A 249 -8.54 -17.62 9.57
CA GLY A 249 -8.61 -18.98 10.12
C GLY A 249 -8.45 -20.07 9.05
N GLU A 250 -8.93 -19.82 7.83
CA GLU A 250 -8.88 -20.80 6.73
C GLU A 250 -7.62 -20.66 5.85
N HIS A 251 -7.18 -19.43 5.59
CA HIS A 251 -6.18 -19.14 4.54
C HIS A 251 -4.93 -18.42 5.04
N GLY A 252 -4.93 -17.98 6.30
CA GLY A 252 -3.85 -17.17 6.87
C GLY A 252 -3.94 -15.68 6.51
N ALA A 253 -3.39 -14.85 7.39
CA ALA A 253 -3.55 -13.39 7.34
C ALA A 253 -3.04 -12.74 6.05
N ARG A 254 -1.86 -13.17 5.57
CA ARG A 254 -1.25 -12.62 4.36
C ARG A 254 -2.10 -12.90 3.11
N ARG A 255 -2.55 -14.15 2.96
CA ARG A 255 -3.37 -14.53 1.80
C ARG A 255 -4.71 -13.80 1.79
N CYS A 256 -5.33 -13.65 2.95
CA CYS A 256 -6.56 -12.86 3.08
C CYS A 256 -6.32 -11.36 2.81
N ALA A 257 -5.21 -10.79 3.26
CA ALA A 257 -4.89 -9.38 2.97
C ALA A 257 -4.70 -9.10 1.47
N PHE A 258 -4.26 -10.09 0.68
CA PHE A 258 -3.97 -9.88 -0.74
C PHE A 258 -5.07 -10.36 -1.68
N LEU A 259 -5.84 -11.39 -1.30
CA LEU A 259 -6.71 -12.12 -2.20
C LEU A 259 -8.14 -12.31 -1.67
N PHE A 260 -8.55 -11.59 -0.63
CA PHE A 260 -9.77 -11.81 0.13
C PHE A 260 -10.98 -12.21 -0.74
N GLU A 261 -11.37 -11.35 -1.68
CA GLU A 261 -12.54 -11.55 -2.53
C GLU A 261 -12.38 -12.65 -3.58
N LEU A 262 -11.16 -13.19 -3.74
CA LEU A 262 -10.86 -14.22 -4.73
C LEU A 262 -10.83 -15.63 -4.13
N LEU A 263 -10.71 -15.74 -2.81
CA LEU A 263 -10.52 -17.00 -2.12
C LEU A 263 -11.79 -17.82 -2.02
N ASP A 264 -12.92 -17.14 -1.74
CA ASP A 264 -14.22 -17.80 -1.61
C ASP A 264 -15.35 -16.84 -1.97
N ARG A 265 -16.50 -17.40 -2.39
CA ARG A 265 -17.73 -16.64 -2.66
C ARG A 265 -18.21 -15.88 -1.43
N ARG A 266 -18.13 -16.48 -0.24
CA ARG A 266 -18.54 -15.84 1.03
C ARG A 266 -17.82 -14.51 1.22
N TYR A 267 -16.52 -14.47 0.91
CA TYR A 267 -15.70 -13.26 1.04
C TYR A 267 -15.98 -12.25 -0.09
N SER A 268 -16.27 -12.74 -1.30
CA SER A 268 -16.69 -11.87 -2.40
C SER A 268 -18.06 -11.23 -2.18
N ASP A 269 -18.93 -11.89 -1.42
CA ASP A 269 -20.26 -11.37 -1.09
C ASP A 269 -20.23 -10.34 0.08
N VAL A 270 -19.09 -10.22 0.79
CA VAL A 270 -18.89 -9.19 1.82
C VAL A 270 -18.85 -7.81 1.17
N PHE A 271 -19.60 -6.89 1.72
CA PHE A 271 -19.73 -5.54 1.15
C PHE A 271 -18.38 -4.83 1.03
N PHE A 272 -18.00 -4.47 -0.20
CA PHE A 272 -16.68 -3.94 -0.54
C PHE A 272 -15.49 -4.79 -0.05
N HIS A 273 -15.71 -6.10 0.15
CA HIS A 273 -14.64 -7.11 0.34
C HIS A 273 -13.64 -6.76 1.44
N CYS A 274 -14.10 -6.22 2.54
CA CYS A 274 -13.25 -5.76 3.65
C CYS A 274 -12.19 -4.70 3.28
N ASP A 275 -12.36 -3.98 2.16
CA ASP A 275 -11.34 -3.07 1.62
C ASP A 275 -10.75 -2.13 2.69
N GLN A 276 -11.59 -1.44 3.48
CA GLN A 276 -11.07 -0.50 4.47
C GLN A 276 -10.49 -1.18 5.72
N ILE A 277 -10.95 -2.37 6.05
CA ILE A 277 -10.33 -3.18 7.11
C ILE A 277 -8.92 -3.59 6.67
N ILE A 278 -8.79 -4.16 5.47
CA ILE A 278 -7.53 -4.66 4.93
C ILE A 278 -6.50 -3.54 4.79
N ARG A 279 -6.90 -2.35 4.35
CA ARG A 279 -6.01 -1.18 4.24
C ARG A 279 -5.45 -0.68 5.58
N GLY A 280 -6.03 -1.09 6.71
CA GLY A 280 -5.49 -0.85 8.04
C GLY A 280 -4.55 -1.95 8.55
N LEU A 281 -4.42 -3.06 7.84
CA LEU A 281 -3.51 -4.16 8.17
C LEU A 281 -2.11 -3.86 7.62
N TYR A 282 -1.40 -2.93 8.23
CA TYR A 282 -0.14 -2.47 7.65
C TYR A 282 0.95 -3.54 7.57
N HIS A 283 1.01 -4.44 8.58
CA HIS A 283 2.09 -5.43 8.70
C HIS A 283 2.31 -6.26 7.42
N PRO A 284 1.32 -6.95 6.82
CA PRO A 284 1.57 -7.82 5.67
C PRO A 284 2.06 -7.05 4.43
N PHE A 285 1.76 -5.76 4.34
CA PHE A 285 2.24 -4.90 3.26
C PHE A 285 3.63 -4.32 3.55
N VAL A 286 3.83 -3.78 4.75
CA VAL A 286 5.12 -3.21 5.16
C VAL A 286 6.21 -4.28 5.25
N GLU A 287 5.85 -5.52 5.56
CA GLU A 287 6.76 -6.66 5.54
C GLU A 287 7.44 -6.81 4.17
N ASP A 288 6.68 -6.76 3.08
CA ASP A 288 7.23 -6.83 1.72
C ASP A 288 8.06 -5.59 1.36
N TRP A 289 7.60 -4.40 1.74
CA TRP A 289 8.38 -3.18 1.56
C TRP A 289 9.71 -3.24 2.30
N HIS A 290 9.68 -3.68 3.55
CA HIS A 290 10.87 -3.83 4.38
C HIS A 290 11.81 -4.92 3.83
N ALA A 291 11.25 -6.04 3.39
CA ALA A 291 12.03 -7.12 2.79
C ALA A 291 12.68 -6.71 1.48
N ALA A 292 11.98 -5.94 0.63
CA ALA A 292 12.51 -5.50 -0.64
C ALA A 292 13.58 -4.40 -0.48
N PHE A 293 13.44 -3.48 0.47
CA PHE A 293 14.25 -2.26 0.53
C PHE A 293 15.08 -2.10 1.80
N GLY A 294 14.70 -2.76 2.90
CA GLY A 294 15.35 -2.58 4.21
C GLY A 294 15.21 -1.17 4.77
N SER A 295 15.73 -0.96 5.97
CA SER A 295 15.68 0.35 6.65
C SER A 295 16.54 1.44 5.99
N LYS A 296 17.44 1.07 5.08
CA LYS A 296 18.28 2.05 4.34
C LYS A 296 17.52 2.81 3.26
N ALA A 297 16.48 2.19 2.69
CA ALA A 297 15.72 2.77 1.59
C ALA A 297 14.23 2.95 1.91
N LEU A 298 13.75 2.40 3.04
CA LEU A 298 12.39 2.56 3.56
C LEU A 298 12.42 3.16 4.96
N LEU A 299 11.78 4.32 5.12
CA LEU A 299 11.49 4.93 6.41
C LEU A 299 9.99 4.87 6.68
N VAL A 300 9.61 4.25 7.78
CA VAL A 300 8.21 4.18 8.24
C VAL A 300 8.04 5.10 9.44
N LEU A 301 7.09 6.01 9.37
CA LEU A 301 6.80 7.01 10.39
C LEU A 301 5.32 6.95 10.78
N ARG A 302 5.03 7.25 12.04
CA ARG A 302 3.65 7.44 12.47
C ARG A 302 3.23 8.88 12.20
N VAL A 303 2.04 9.05 11.67
CA VAL A 303 1.45 10.38 11.44
C VAL A 303 1.32 11.16 12.74
N GLU A 304 0.98 10.47 13.83
CA GLU A 304 0.91 11.06 15.18
C GLU A 304 2.26 11.72 15.56
N ASP A 305 3.38 11.05 15.30
CA ASP A 305 4.71 11.59 15.60
C ASP A 305 5.12 12.72 14.66
N LEU A 306 4.74 12.64 13.40
CA LEU A 306 4.97 13.72 12.42
C LEU A 306 4.26 15.02 12.82
N ILE A 307 3.14 14.92 13.53
CA ILE A 307 2.32 16.04 13.95
C ILE A 307 2.66 16.49 15.37
N GLU A 308 2.80 15.56 16.33
CA GLU A 308 3.01 15.89 17.74
C GLU A 308 4.49 16.17 18.06
N ARG A 309 5.41 15.58 17.30
CA ARG A 309 6.87 15.75 17.45
C ARG A 309 7.53 16.17 16.14
N PRO A 310 7.03 17.23 15.47
CA PRO A 310 7.39 17.53 14.10
C PRO A 310 8.88 17.82 13.90
N ALA A 311 9.55 18.46 14.86
CA ALA A 311 10.98 18.74 14.74
C ALA A 311 11.86 17.47 14.78
N GLU A 312 11.49 16.49 15.61
CA GLU A 312 12.20 15.21 15.70
C GLU A 312 11.96 14.37 14.44
N ALA A 313 10.70 14.21 14.06
CA ALA A 313 10.32 13.47 12.88
C ALA A 313 10.94 14.07 11.60
N ARG A 314 11.01 15.40 11.51
CA ARG A 314 11.66 16.11 10.40
C ARG A 314 13.15 15.83 10.34
N ARG A 315 13.87 15.90 11.48
CA ARG A 315 15.30 15.58 11.52
C ARG A 315 15.56 14.13 11.07
N SER A 316 14.76 13.18 11.54
CA SER A 316 14.86 11.78 11.14
C SER A 316 14.62 11.60 9.64
N LEU A 317 13.63 12.28 9.10
CA LEU A 317 13.30 12.23 7.67
C LEU A 317 14.40 12.85 6.81
N VAL A 318 14.93 14.01 7.18
CA VAL A 318 16.04 14.67 6.46
C VAL A 318 17.30 13.82 6.50
N ALA A 319 17.63 13.26 7.66
CA ALA A 319 18.77 12.34 7.79
C ALA A 319 18.61 11.10 6.88
N PHE A 320 17.40 10.53 6.80
CA PHE A 320 17.09 9.41 5.93
C PHE A 320 17.19 9.76 4.44
N LEU A 321 16.71 10.94 4.04
CA LEU A 321 16.77 11.39 2.66
C LEU A 321 18.21 11.72 2.21
N GLY A 322 19.12 11.90 3.16
CA GLY A 322 20.51 12.24 2.90
C GLY A 322 20.63 13.56 2.13
N GLY A 323 21.66 13.74 1.35
CA GLY A 323 21.89 14.95 0.56
C GLY A 323 20.85 15.25 -0.54
N ALA A 324 19.78 14.45 -0.67
CA ALA A 324 18.70 14.70 -1.61
C ALA A 324 17.82 15.90 -1.20
N VAL A 325 17.82 16.25 0.09
CA VAL A 325 17.04 17.37 0.64
C VAL A 325 17.95 18.18 1.57
N SER A 326 17.97 19.50 1.40
CA SER A 326 18.74 20.39 2.26
C SER A 326 18.13 20.45 3.67
N ALA A 327 18.96 20.23 4.69
CA ALA A 327 18.53 20.35 6.08
C ALA A 327 18.06 21.77 6.42
N ALA A 328 18.76 22.81 5.93
CA ALA A 328 18.39 24.19 6.14
C ALA A 328 17.03 24.53 5.49
N ALA A 329 16.77 24.03 4.27
CA ALA A 329 15.49 24.20 3.60
C ALA A 329 14.35 23.45 4.33
N ALA A 330 14.66 22.29 4.87
CA ALA A 330 13.69 21.53 5.68
C ALA A 330 13.36 22.24 6.99
N ASP A 331 14.34 22.83 7.67
CA ASP A 331 14.15 23.58 8.92
C ASP A 331 13.34 24.87 8.71
N ALA A 332 13.45 25.49 7.53
CA ALA A 332 12.70 26.68 7.15
C ALA A 332 11.23 26.38 6.81
N ALA A 333 10.88 25.13 6.50
CA ALA A 333 9.53 24.77 6.16
C ALA A 333 8.58 24.88 7.38
N PRO A 334 7.32 25.31 7.20
CA PRO A 334 6.38 25.49 8.30
C PRO A 334 6.11 24.17 9.03
N LEU A 335 5.99 24.24 10.33
CA LEU A 335 5.52 23.10 11.16
C LEU A 335 3.99 22.97 11.06
N PRO A 336 3.45 21.77 11.23
CA PRO A 336 2.00 21.61 11.34
C PRO A 336 1.47 22.44 12.51
N PRO A 337 0.48 23.32 12.30
CA PRO A 337 0.03 24.25 13.34
C PRO A 337 -0.91 23.62 14.36
N ARG A 338 -1.24 22.33 14.21
CA ARG A 338 -2.33 21.67 14.95
C ARG A 338 -1.89 20.33 15.52
N SER A 339 -2.56 19.91 16.61
CA SER A 339 -2.38 18.56 17.16
C SER A 339 -3.03 17.49 16.26
N TYR A 340 -2.58 16.26 16.41
CA TYR A 340 -3.19 15.10 15.72
C TYR A 340 -4.69 14.97 16.04
N ALA A 341 -5.06 15.13 17.32
CA ALA A 341 -6.46 15.07 17.75
C ALA A 341 -7.33 16.12 17.04
N ALA A 342 -6.82 17.36 16.89
CA ALA A 342 -7.53 18.42 16.18
C ALA A 342 -7.72 18.08 14.68
N LEU A 343 -6.67 17.61 14.01
CA LEU A 343 -6.74 17.20 12.60
C LEU A 343 -7.68 16.01 12.39
N HIS A 344 -7.66 15.03 13.31
CA HIS A 344 -8.59 13.92 13.25
C HIS A 344 -10.04 14.39 13.43
N ALA A 345 -10.31 15.23 14.44
CA ALA A 345 -11.64 15.79 14.66
C ALA A 345 -12.15 16.59 13.46
N GLU A 346 -11.30 17.41 12.83
CA GLU A 346 -11.65 18.14 11.62
C GLU A 346 -11.99 17.22 10.45
N SER A 347 -11.24 16.12 10.27
CA SER A 347 -11.53 15.15 9.22
C SER A 347 -12.89 14.49 9.41
N LEU A 348 -13.27 14.20 10.67
CA LEU A 348 -14.58 13.66 11.02
C LEU A 348 -15.68 14.70 10.85
N GLN A 349 -15.44 15.94 11.27
CA GLN A 349 -16.40 17.04 11.09
C GLN A 349 -16.68 17.32 9.60
N ALA A 350 -15.65 17.38 8.77
CA ALA A 350 -15.79 17.53 7.32
C ALA A 350 -16.62 16.40 6.69
N ALA A 351 -16.49 15.19 7.20
CA ALA A 351 -17.27 14.01 6.80
C ALA A 351 -18.66 13.95 7.45
N LYS A 352 -19.04 14.90 8.31
CA LYS A 352 -20.27 14.90 9.10
C LYS A 352 -20.44 13.62 9.93
N ALA A 353 -19.35 13.14 10.48
CA ALA A 353 -19.27 11.89 11.22
C ALA A 353 -20.01 11.98 12.56
N VAL A 354 -20.60 10.86 12.96
CA VAL A 354 -21.02 10.62 14.33
C VAL A 354 -19.88 9.89 15.05
N PRO A 355 -19.50 10.28 16.28
CA PRO A 355 -18.39 9.65 17.00
C PRO A 355 -18.56 8.15 17.15
N MET A 356 -17.48 7.40 16.99
CA MET A 356 -17.42 5.97 17.18
C MET A 356 -17.73 5.61 18.65
N ARG A 357 -18.57 4.61 18.86
CA ARG A 357 -18.87 4.08 20.21
C ARG A 357 -17.61 3.45 20.81
N ASN A 358 -17.50 3.52 22.13
CA ASN A 358 -16.34 2.96 22.84
C ASN A 358 -16.23 1.43 22.69
N ASP A 359 -17.33 0.70 22.60
CA ASP A 359 -17.32 -0.75 22.36
C ASP A 359 -16.85 -1.08 20.94
N THR A 360 -17.27 -0.30 19.94
CA THR A 360 -16.83 -0.42 18.55
C THR A 360 -15.32 -0.16 18.44
N ARG A 361 -14.84 0.89 19.11
CA ARG A 361 -13.40 1.23 19.14
C ARG A 361 -12.58 0.09 19.76
N ARG A 362 -13.01 -0.43 20.92
CA ARG A 362 -12.34 -1.57 21.56
C ARG A 362 -12.34 -2.83 20.68
N ALA A 363 -13.43 -3.10 19.97
CA ALA A 363 -13.47 -4.24 19.05
C ALA A 363 -12.49 -4.06 17.88
N ALA A 364 -12.44 -2.88 17.28
CA ALA A 364 -11.48 -2.57 16.20
C ALA A 364 -10.03 -2.60 16.69
N GLU A 365 -9.74 -2.06 17.88
CA GLU A 365 -8.40 -2.12 18.51
C GLU A 365 -7.97 -3.57 18.76
N ALA A 366 -8.86 -4.39 19.30
CA ALA A 366 -8.59 -5.81 19.52
C ALA A 366 -8.31 -6.56 18.23
N PHE A 367 -9.05 -6.26 17.17
CA PHE A 367 -8.84 -6.84 15.83
C PHE A 367 -7.49 -6.44 15.24
N TYR A 368 -7.11 -5.16 15.27
CA TYR A 368 -5.85 -4.70 14.69
C TYR A 368 -4.61 -5.02 15.55
N ARG A 369 -4.81 -5.28 16.84
CA ARG A 369 -3.70 -5.47 17.79
C ARG A 369 -2.64 -6.47 17.35
N PRO A 370 -2.94 -7.72 16.91
CA PRO A 370 -1.91 -8.67 16.50
C PRO A 370 -1.08 -8.14 15.31
N PHE A 371 -1.69 -7.46 14.36
CA PHE A 371 -1.01 -6.86 13.21
C PHE A 371 -0.15 -5.67 13.60
N ASN A 372 -0.62 -4.84 14.52
CA ASN A 372 0.12 -3.70 15.04
C ASN A 372 1.35 -4.15 15.83
N LEU A 373 1.23 -5.22 16.63
CA LEU A 373 2.35 -5.81 17.37
C LEU A 373 3.39 -6.41 16.43
N ALA A 374 2.95 -7.13 15.40
CA ALA A 374 3.84 -7.69 14.38
C ALA A 374 4.57 -6.58 13.61
N LEU A 375 3.88 -5.49 13.27
CA LEU A 375 4.49 -4.32 12.65
C LEU A 375 5.52 -3.65 13.55
N ALA A 376 5.19 -3.44 14.84
CA ALA A 376 6.12 -2.86 15.79
C ALA A 376 7.38 -3.72 15.96
N SER A 377 7.23 -5.05 16.02
CA SER A 377 8.34 -5.99 16.06
C SER A 377 9.22 -5.89 14.80
N LEU A 378 8.59 -5.84 13.62
CA LEU A 378 9.30 -5.71 12.33
C LEU A 378 10.14 -4.43 12.26
N LEU A 379 9.59 -3.32 12.75
CA LEU A 379 10.22 -1.99 12.68
C LEU A 379 11.08 -1.64 13.88
N GLY A 380 11.14 -2.50 14.91
CA GLY A 380 11.83 -2.23 16.16
C GLY A 380 11.18 -1.11 16.99
N TRP A 381 9.89 -0.86 16.81
CA TRP A 381 9.16 0.14 17.58
C TRP A 381 8.83 -0.36 18.99
N PRO A 382 8.86 0.51 20.01
CA PRO A 382 8.31 0.15 21.31
C PRO A 382 6.83 -0.25 21.20
N VAL A 383 6.43 -1.30 21.89
CA VAL A 383 5.06 -1.86 21.85
C VAL A 383 4.00 -0.78 22.14
N ARG A 384 4.28 0.17 23.04
CA ARG A 384 3.41 1.32 23.33
C ARG A 384 3.15 2.23 22.13
N GLU A 385 4.05 2.23 21.15
CA GLU A 385 3.94 3.03 19.93
C GLU A 385 3.15 2.32 18.82
N ALA A 386 2.76 1.07 19.04
CA ALA A 386 1.95 0.29 18.10
C ALA A 386 0.44 0.61 18.19
N TRP A 387 0.08 1.88 18.44
CA TRP A 387 -1.31 2.34 18.64
C TRP A 387 -2.09 1.52 19.69
N GLN A 388 -1.40 1.06 20.72
CA GLN A 388 -2.03 0.49 21.90
C GLN A 388 -2.40 1.66 22.81
N HIS A 389 -3.62 2.15 22.68
CA HIS A 389 -4.10 3.15 23.62
C HIS A 389 -4.15 2.55 25.02
N SER A 390 -3.36 3.11 25.93
CA SER A 390 -3.67 2.96 27.32
C SER A 390 -5.04 3.60 27.55
N SER A 391 -5.97 2.85 28.11
CA SER A 391 -7.32 3.28 28.48
C SER A 391 -7.36 4.49 29.46
N ALA A 392 -6.23 5.14 29.68
CA ALA A 392 -6.06 6.25 30.62
C ALA A 392 -6.40 7.65 30.06
N ALA A 393 -6.50 7.82 28.73
CA ALA A 393 -6.78 9.13 28.13
C ALA A 393 -8.28 9.42 27.94
N SER A 394 -9.16 8.44 28.08
CA SER A 394 -10.61 8.59 27.88
C SER A 394 -11.38 9.03 29.14
N ALA A 395 -10.68 9.33 30.24
CA ALA A 395 -11.32 9.68 31.51
C ALA A 395 -11.24 11.19 31.85
N ARG A 396 -10.89 12.03 30.89
CA ARG A 396 -10.88 13.50 31.10
C ARG A 396 -11.59 14.20 29.92
N VAL A 397 -12.90 14.15 29.94
CA VAL A 397 -13.81 15.18 29.43
C VAL A 397 -15.02 15.19 30.35
#